data_7ce4d6e3a783db59bb6013c59bd12f0f
#
_entry.id   7ce4d6e3a783db59bb6013c59bd12f0f
#
_cell.length_a   1.000
_cell.length_b   1.000
_cell.length_c   1.000
_cell.angle_alpha   90.00
_cell.angle_beta   90.00
_cell.angle_gamma   90.00
#
_symmetry.space_group_name_H-M   'P 1'
#
loop_
_entity.id
_entity.type
_entity.pdbx_description
1 polymer ?
#
loop_
_entity_poly.entity_id
_entity_poly.type
_entity_poly.pdbx_seq_one_letter_code
_entity_poly.pdbx_strand_id
1 'polypeptide(L)'
;MTATDPLPSWNEGSTKKSILEFVRGVTTAGGPAFVKPEERIAVFDNDGTLWSEQPFYFQLAFVFDRMKAMAPEHPEWKDNPLYAAVLTGDMKTMAAGGMKGLLEVAMVTHAGMTTEEFAKIVADWIESAKHPKFGCCYTDVIFQPMLELLAFLRANLFKTFIVSGGGIEFMRVFAEKVYGVPPEQVIGSSIETKFEIVEGVPVLTRLPELNFMDDTVGKPVGIHRHIGRRPIAAFGNSDGDLQMLQWTTAGTGSRFGLLVHHTDAVREYAYDASPFGKLDVALTEAAARGWTVVDMKNDWNRVFPFEADE
;
A
#
# COMPACT_ATOMS: atom_id res chain seq x y z
N MET A 1 -15.66 -11.55 -32.01
CA MET A 1 -15.86 -10.69 -30.85
C MET A 1 -14.52 -10.05 -30.55
N THR A 2 -14.41 -8.75 -30.66
CA THR A 2 -13.21 -8.02 -30.21
C THR A 2 -13.08 -8.28 -28.72
N ALA A 3 -11.91 -8.76 -28.26
CA ALA A 3 -11.65 -8.93 -26.84
C ALA A 3 -11.81 -7.57 -26.17
N THR A 4 -12.58 -7.52 -25.09
CA THR A 4 -12.73 -6.29 -24.29
C THR A 4 -11.36 -5.91 -23.75
N ASP A 5 -10.99 -4.64 -23.84
CA ASP A 5 -9.75 -4.14 -23.28
C ASP A 5 -9.71 -4.41 -21.77
N PRO A 6 -8.71 -5.13 -21.25
CA PRO A 6 -8.63 -5.43 -19.82
C PRO A 6 -8.15 -4.26 -18.95
N LEU A 7 -7.63 -3.19 -19.57
CA LEU A 7 -7.04 -2.03 -18.92
C LEU A 7 -7.60 -0.72 -19.52
N PRO A 8 -8.91 -0.49 -19.46
CA PRO A 8 -9.55 0.63 -20.15
C PRO A 8 -9.15 2.01 -19.62
N SER A 9 -8.74 2.12 -18.36
CA SER A 9 -8.26 3.39 -17.77
C SER A 9 -6.77 3.69 -18.05
N TRP A 10 -6.11 2.81 -18.81
CA TRP A 10 -4.74 3.03 -19.29
C TRP A 10 -4.77 3.53 -20.73
N ASN A 11 -4.05 4.62 -20.99
CA ASN A 11 -3.84 5.10 -22.35
C ASN A 11 -3.04 4.11 -23.19
N GLU A 12 -3.32 4.08 -24.50
CA GLU A 12 -2.50 3.30 -25.43
C GLU A 12 -1.07 3.87 -25.46
N GLY A 13 -0.09 3.03 -25.14
CA GLY A 13 1.31 3.45 -25.03
C GLY A 13 2.25 2.29 -24.67
N SER A 14 3.51 2.63 -24.47
CA SER A 14 4.56 1.67 -24.09
C SER A 14 4.29 1.01 -22.74
N THR A 15 3.75 1.76 -21.78
CA THR A 15 3.47 1.30 -20.41
C THR A 15 2.38 0.22 -20.41
N LYS A 16 1.20 0.49 -20.98
CA LYS A 16 0.13 -0.50 -21.15
C LYS A 16 0.61 -1.73 -21.93
N LYS A 17 1.32 -1.50 -23.02
CA LYS A 17 1.87 -2.56 -23.86
C LYS A 17 2.82 -3.47 -23.08
N SER A 18 3.71 -2.93 -22.28
CA SER A 18 4.67 -3.73 -21.49
C SER A 18 3.96 -4.65 -20.49
N ILE A 19 2.90 -4.17 -19.84
CA ILE A 19 2.06 -4.97 -18.93
C ILE A 19 1.40 -6.14 -19.69
N LEU A 20 0.73 -5.84 -20.82
CA LEU A 20 0.03 -6.83 -21.61
C LEU A 20 0.99 -7.89 -22.20
N GLU A 21 2.16 -7.47 -22.68
CA GLU A 21 3.19 -8.35 -23.22
C GLU A 21 3.81 -9.26 -22.14
N PHE A 22 4.10 -8.72 -20.95
CA PHE A 22 4.58 -9.52 -19.83
C PHE A 22 3.55 -10.60 -19.46
N VAL A 23 2.30 -10.23 -19.22
CA VAL A 23 1.25 -11.18 -18.83
C VAL A 23 1.03 -12.23 -19.91
N ARG A 24 0.93 -11.82 -21.19
CA ARG A 24 0.81 -12.76 -22.30
C ARG A 24 2.00 -13.72 -22.36
N GLY A 25 3.23 -13.21 -22.20
CA GLY A 25 4.43 -14.03 -22.25
C GLY A 25 4.44 -15.13 -21.19
N VAL A 26 4.13 -14.78 -19.92
CA VAL A 26 4.16 -15.74 -18.82
C VAL A 26 2.95 -16.66 -18.75
N THR A 27 1.88 -16.36 -19.51
CA THR A 27 0.65 -17.18 -19.53
C THR A 27 0.53 -18.06 -20.77
N THR A 28 1.28 -17.80 -21.83
CA THR A 28 1.24 -18.59 -23.08
C THR A 28 1.85 -19.97 -22.86
N ALA A 29 1.02 -21.00 -22.82
CA ALA A 29 1.45 -22.38 -22.63
C ALA A 29 2.44 -22.82 -23.73
N GLY A 30 3.55 -23.44 -23.32
CA GLY A 30 4.62 -23.86 -24.23
C GLY A 30 5.53 -22.73 -24.73
N GLY A 31 5.26 -21.49 -24.36
CA GLY A 31 6.12 -20.36 -24.66
C GLY A 31 7.42 -20.36 -23.81
N PRO A 32 8.49 -19.71 -24.28
CA PRO A 32 9.78 -19.69 -23.60
C PRO A 32 9.75 -18.95 -22.25
N ALA A 33 8.78 -18.06 -22.06
CA ALA A 33 8.59 -17.28 -20.83
C ALA A 33 7.49 -17.86 -19.92
N PHE A 34 6.88 -19.01 -20.28
CA PHE A 34 5.74 -19.57 -19.55
C PHE A 34 6.08 -19.83 -18.08
N VAL A 35 5.19 -19.36 -17.20
CA VAL A 35 5.25 -19.59 -15.75
C VAL A 35 3.97 -20.33 -15.35
N LYS A 36 4.12 -21.37 -14.53
CA LYS A 36 2.96 -22.14 -14.04
C LYS A 36 2.08 -21.26 -13.14
N PRO A 37 0.74 -21.46 -13.14
CA PRO A 37 -0.18 -20.64 -12.34
C PRO A 37 0.18 -20.53 -10.86
N GLU A 38 0.64 -21.63 -10.23
CA GLU A 38 1.02 -21.63 -8.82
C GLU A 38 2.26 -20.77 -8.49
N GLU A 39 3.03 -20.38 -9.51
CA GLU A 39 4.23 -19.55 -9.41
C GLU A 39 3.98 -18.10 -9.87
N ARG A 40 2.79 -17.79 -10.40
CA ARG A 40 2.40 -16.43 -10.81
C ARG A 40 2.03 -15.62 -9.57
N ILE A 41 3.01 -14.94 -9.00
CA ILE A 41 2.86 -14.09 -7.82
C ILE A 41 3.21 -12.67 -8.20
N ALA A 42 2.30 -11.74 -7.88
CA ALA A 42 2.47 -10.32 -8.03
C ALA A 42 2.32 -9.63 -6.65
N VAL A 43 3.23 -8.73 -6.32
CA VAL A 43 3.23 -7.97 -5.07
C VAL A 43 3.08 -6.48 -5.36
N PHE A 44 2.31 -5.80 -4.55
CA PHE A 44 1.97 -4.39 -4.68
C PHE A 44 2.26 -3.67 -3.37
N ASP A 45 2.93 -2.54 -3.43
CA ASP A 45 2.81 -1.58 -2.36
C ASP A 45 1.39 -1.02 -2.31
N ASN A 46 1.02 -0.37 -1.20
CA ASN A 46 -0.33 0.16 -1.00
C ASN A 46 -0.37 1.68 -1.20
N ASP A 47 0.30 2.43 -0.30
CA ASP A 47 0.27 3.89 -0.29
C ASP A 47 1.02 4.46 -1.49
N GLY A 48 0.37 5.29 -2.30
CA GLY A 48 0.91 5.81 -3.56
C GLY A 48 0.97 4.81 -4.71
N THR A 49 0.63 3.54 -4.48
CA THR A 49 0.60 2.50 -5.53
C THR A 49 -0.81 2.03 -5.85
N LEU A 50 -1.62 1.69 -4.85
CA LEU A 50 -3.00 1.25 -5.03
C LEU A 50 -4.02 2.34 -4.73
N TRP A 51 -3.70 3.26 -3.84
CA TRP A 51 -4.48 4.44 -3.50
C TRP A 51 -3.58 5.66 -3.29
N SER A 52 -4.15 6.86 -3.22
CA SER A 52 -3.40 8.09 -2.94
C SER A 52 -2.76 8.03 -1.55
N GLU A 53 -1.60 8.68 -1.40
CA GLU A 53 -0.89 8.78 -0.11
C GLU A 53 -0.76 10.24 0.37
N GLN A 54 -1.23 11.19 -0.43
CA GLN A 54 -1.15 12.61 -0.11
C GLN A 54 -2.47 13.13 0.52
N PRO A 55 -2.41 14.17 1.38
CA PRO A 55 -1.22 14.95 1.78
C PRO A 55 -0.33 14.24 2.81
N PHE A 56 -0.74 13.11 3.33
CA PHE A 56 -0.01 12.20 4.20
C PHE A 56 -0.69 10.82 4.20
N TYR A 57 0.05 9.77 4.60
CA TYR A 57 -0.46 8.40 4.65
C TYR A 57 -1.80 8.28 5.36
N PHE A 58 -2.74 7.55 4.80
CA PHE A 58 -4.11 7.46 5.34
C PHE A 58 -4.15 6.79 6.72
N GLN A 59 -3.25 5.86 7.00
CA GLN A 59 -3.12 5.33 8.36
C GLN A 59 -2.67 6.43 9.34
N LEU A 60 -1.90 7.41 8.90
CA LEU A 60 -1.52 8.54 9.75
C LEU A 60 -2.73 9.45 10.04
N ALA A 61 -3.63 9.63 9.05
CA ALA A 61 -4.91 10.30 9.29
C ALA A 61 -5.73 9.58 10.37
N PHE A 62 -5.82 8.25 10.28
CA PHE A 62 -6.46 7.43 11.31
C PHE A 62 -5.83 7.65 12.70
N VAL A 63 -4.50 7.63 12.77
CA VAL A 63 -3.76 7.89 14.03
C VAL A 63 -4.11 9.25 14.63
N PHE A 64 -4.15 10.30 13.81
CA PHE A 64 -4.48 11.66 14.27
C PHE A 64 -5.91 11.77 14.80
N ASP A 65 -6.86 11.20 14.09
CA ASP A 65 -8.26 11.23 14.51
C ASP A 65 -8.47 10.39 15.76
N ARG A 66 -7.80 9.25 15.85
CA ARG A 66 -7.82 8.39 17.04
C ARG A 66 -7.25 9.09 18.26
N MET A 67 -6.08 9.76 18.14
CA MET A 67 -5.49 10.53 19.23
C MET A 67 -6.41 11.66 19.70
N LYS A 68 -7.02 12.39 18.76
CA LYS A 68 -7.99 13.44 19.09
C LYS A 68 -9.19 12.88 19.87
N ALA A 69 -9.69 11.71 19.46
CA ALA A 69 -10.80 11.05 20.15
C ALA A 69 -10.44 10.59 21.58
N MET A 70 -9.19 10.13 21.79
CA MET A 70 -8.70 9.68 23.09
C MET A 70 -8.23 10.82 24.01
N ALA A 71 -7.86 11.98 23.45
CA ALA A 71 -7.27 13.11 24.21
C ALA A 71 -8.07 13.60 25.43
N PRO A 72 -9.42 13.54 25.49
CA PRO A 72 -10.17 13.89 26.70
C PRO A 72 -9.83 13.00 27.90
N GLU A 73 -9.43 11.75 27.68
CA GLU A 73 -9.07 10.79 28.72
C GLU A 73 -7.58 10.86 29.09
N HIS A 74 -6.79 11.62 28.28
CA HIS A 74 -5.32 11.73 28.38
C HIS A 74 -4.87 13.20 28.45
N PRO A 75 -5.24 13.96 29.50
CA PRO A 75 -4.87 15.38 29.60
C PRO A 75 -3.35 15.62 29.67
N GLU A 76 -2.57 14.63 30.10
CA GLU A 76 -1.10 14.65 30.16
C GLU A 76 -0.43 14.70 28.76
N TRP A 77 -1.13 14.33 27.70
CA TRP A 77 -0.58 14.37 26.32
C TRP A 77 -0.21 15.77 25.86
N LYS A 78 -0.79 16.80 26.45
CA LYS A 78 -0.45 18.20 26.17
C LYS A 78 0.97 18.57 26.59
N ASP A 79 1.52 17.82 27.55
CA ASP A 79 2.87 18.06 28.08
C ASP A 79 3.96 17.34 27.26
N ASN A 80 3.57 16.41 26.37
CA ASN A 80 4.47 15.77 25.41
C ASN A 80 4.47 16.58 24.09
N PRO A 81 5.62 17.15 23.66
CA PRO A 81 5.66 17.98 22.47
C PRO A 81 5.20 17.29 21.18
N LEU A 82 5.47 15.97 21.03
CA LEU A 82 5.05 15.19 19.88
C LEU A 82 3.53 15.00 19.88
N TYR A 83 2.95 14.61 21.01
CA TYR A 83 1.50 14.40 21.11
C TYR A 83 0.74 15.70 20.99
N ALA A 84 1.24 16.80 21.58
CA ALA A 84 0.68 18.13 21.37
C ALA A 84 0.72 18.56 19.91
N ALA A 85 1.79 18.25 19.19
CA ALA A 85 1.88 18.51 17.76
C ALA A 85 0.83 17.73 16.94
N VAL A 86 0.60 16.46 17.27
CA VAL A 86 -0.45 15.64 16.65
C VAL A 86 -1.83 16.25 16.91
N LEU A 87 -2.13 16.60 18.17
CA LEU A 87 -3.43 17.16 18.56
C LEU A 87 -3.72 18.52 17.92
N THR A 88 -2.68 19.32 17.66
CA THR A 88 -2.78 20.64 17.03
C THR A 88 -2.60 20.63 15.51
N GLY A 89 -2.17 19.50 14.93
CA GLY A 89 -1.89 19.37 13.50
C GLY A 89 -0.57 20.03 13.07
N ASP A 90 0.40 20.19 13.96
CA ASP A 90 1.74 20.71 13.64
C ASP A 90 2.58 19.65 12.92
N MET A 91 2.36 19.56 11.59
CA MET A 91 3.06 18.61 10.71
C MET A 91 4.58 18.79 10.74
N LYS A 92 5.09 20.00 11.00
CA LYS A 92 6.53 20.26 11.04
C LYS A 92 7.18 19.58 12.25
N THR A 93 6.61 19.75 13.42
CA THR A 93 7.10 19.09 14.65
C THR A 93 6.95 17.57 14.56
N MET A 94 5.85 17.09 13.97
CA MET A 94 5.64 15.65 13.74
C MET A 94 6.69 15.06 12.81
N ALA A 95 6.94 15.71 11.66
CA ALA A 95 7.98 15.27 10.71
C ALA A 95 9.39 15.28 11.33
N ALA A 96 9.68 16.25 12.22
CA ALA A 96 10.95 16.30 12.94
C ALA A 96 11.14 15.09 13.92
N GLY A 97 10.06 14.48 14.39
CA GLY A 97 10.08 13.23 15.17
C GLY A 97 10.53 12.01 14.37
N GLY A 98 10.46 12.09 13.03
CA GLY A 98 10.84 11.02 12.11
C GLY A 98 10.11 9.70 12.38
N MET A 99 10.68 8.60 11.90
CA MET A 99 10.08 7.25 12.07
C MET A 99 9.85 6.87 13.53
N LYS A 100 10.76 7.27 14.43
CA LYS A 100 10.61 6.98 15.87
C LYS A 100 9.36 7.65 16.45
N GLY A 101 9.14 8.91 16.11
CA GLY A 101 7.95 9.66 16.56
C GLY A 101 6.65 9.08 16.00
N LEU A 102 6.65 8.69 14.72
CA LEU A 102 5.49 8.04 14.11
C LEU A 102 5.15 6.72 14.80
N LEU A 103 6.16 5.88 15.11
CA LEU A 103 5.95 4.63 15.83
C LEU A 103 5.44 4.87 17.25
N GLU A 104 5.96 5.86 17.97
CA GLU A 104 5.49 6.21 19.32
C GLU A 104 4.00 6.56 19.30
N VAL A 105 3.57 7.42 18.39
CA VAL A 105 2.17 7.82 18.26
C VAL A 105 1.29 6.64 17.81
N ALA A 106 1.79 5.81 16.89
CA ALA A 106 1.09 4.60 16.46
C ALA A 106 0.88 3.63 17.64
N MET A 107 1.90 3.39 18.46
CA MET A 107 1.78 2.48 19.62
C MET A 107 0.70 2.93 20.61
N VAL A 108 0.61 4.24 20.89
CA VAL A 108 -0.42 4.79 21.79
C VAL A 108 -1.84 4.56 21.27
N THR A 109 -2.02 4.59 19.95
CA THR A 109 -3.34 4.47 19.32
C THR A 109 -3.70 3.04 18.90
N HIS A 110 -2.72 2.14 18.83
CA HIS A 110 -2.89 0.80 18.25
C HIS A 110 -2.74 -0.34 19.26
N ALA A 111 -2.19 -0.09 20.44
CA ALA A 111 -1.95 -1.11 21.47
C ALA A 111 -2.95 -1.06 22.62
N GLY A 112 -2.90 -2.06 23.51
CA GLY A 112 -3.73 -2.12 24.71
C GLY A 112 -5.17 -2.59 24.49
N MET A 113 -5.48 -3.14 23.30
CA MET A 113 -6.78 -3.69 22.94
C MET A 113 -6.62 -5.01 22.18
N THR A 114 -7.70 -5.73 21.97
CA THR A 114 -7.69 -6.95 21.15
C THR A 114 -7.58 -6.63 19.66
N THR A 115 -7.20 -7.63 18.86
CA THR A 115 -7.17 -7.52 17.40
C THR A 115 -8.56 -7.22 16.82
N GLU A 116 -9.61 -7.81 17.39
CA GLU A 116 -10.99 -7.60 16.99
C GLU A 116 -11.49 -6.19 17.31
N GLU A 117 -11.16 -5.66 18.49
CA GLU A 117 -11.49 -4.28 18.87
C GLU A 117 -10.79 -3.28 17.94
N PHE A 118 -9.51 -3.50 17.65
CA PHE A 118 -8.77 -2.65 16.71
C PHE A 118 -9.38 -2.69 15.31
N ALA A 119 -9.69 -3.89 14.79
CA ALA A 119 -10.32 -4.04 13.48
C ALA A 119 -11.67 -3.30 13.40
N LYS A 120 -12.49 -3.37 14.47
CA LYS A 120 -13.75 -2.62 14.53
C LYS A 120 -13.52 -1.11 14.50
N ILE A 121 -12.56 -0.59 15.27
CA ILE A 121 -12.25 0.84 15.30
C ILE A 121 -11.80 1.33 13.93
N VAL A 122 -10.95 0.56 13.23
CA VAL A 122 -10.53 0.89 11.86
C VAL A 122 -11.71 0.85 10.89
N ALA A 123 -12.60 -0.17 11.00
CA ALA A 123 -13.77 -0.29 10.14
C ALA A 123 -14.70 0.92 10.31
N ASP A 124 -15.03 1.30 11.54
CA ASP A 124 -15.90 2.44 11.85
C ASP A 124 -15.28 3.76 11.32
N TRP A 125 -13.95 3.91 11.40
CA TRP A 125 -13.25 5.10 10.90
C TRP A 125 -13.23 5.15 9.37
N ILE A 126 -12.84 4.07 8.70
CA ILE A 126 -12.65 4.06 7.24
C ILE A 126 -13.97 4.28 6.47
N GLU A 127 -15.12 3.93 7.08
CA GLU A 127 -16.45 4.15 6.50
C GLU A 127 -16.88 5.62 6.50
N SER A 128 -16.34 6.43 7.43
CA SER A 128 -16.81 7.81 7.64
C SER A 128 -15.77 8.88 7.35
N ALA A 129 -14.49 8.56 7.51
CA ALA A 129 -13.40 9.51 7.33
C ALA A 129 -13.27 9.98 5.88
N LYS A 130 -13.01 11.30 5.71
CA LYS A 130 -12.99 11.96 4.40
C LYS A 130 -11.62 12.46 4.06
N HIS A 131 -11.24 12.23 2.81
CA HIS A 131 -9.99 12.78 2.26
C HIS A 131 -10.09 14.31 2.14
N PRO A 132 -9.10 15.08 2.66
CA PRO A 132 -9.22 16.54 2.77
C PRO A 132 -9.31 17.28 1.42
N LYS A 133 -8.68 16.78 0.36
CA LYS A 133 -8.74 17.36 -0.98
C LYS A 133 -10.02 17.02 -1.72
N PHE A 134 -10.46 15.75 -1.65
CA PHE A 134 -11.53 15.23 -2.49
C PHE A 134 -12.89 15.20 -1.80
N GLY A 135 -12.94 15.23 -0.46
CA GLY A 135 -14.20 15.22 0.31
C GLY A 135 -14.97 13.89 0.29
N CYS A 136 -14.47 12.88 -0.42
CA CYS A 136 -14.98 11.51 -0.44
C CYS A 136 -14.28 10.63 0.61
N CYS A 137 -14.71 9.39 0.79
CA CYS A 137 -14.03 8.46 1.70
C CYS A 137 -12.61 8.15 1.22
N TYR A 138 -11.72 7.78 2.13
CA TYR A 138 -10.38 7.34 1.74
C TYR A 138 -10.40 6.13 0.82
N THR A 139 -11.37 5.24 0.96
CA THR A 139 -11.59 4.10 0.08
C THR A 139 -12.11 4.43 -1.32
N ASP A 140 -12.45 5.68 -1.59
CA ASP A 140 -12.86 6.15 -2.91
C ASP A 140 -11.67 6.71 -3.71
N VAL A 141 -10.56 7.08 -3.05
CA VAL A 141 -9.34 7.61 -3.70
C VAL A 141 -8.34 6.49 -4.03
N ILE A 142 -8.86 5.38 -4.52
CA ILE A 142 -8.10 4.25 -5.05
C ILE A 142 -7.83 4.46 -6.55
N PHE A 143 -6.68 4.02 -7.01
CA PHE A 143 -6.32 4.20 -8.43
C PHE A 143 -7.06 3.20 -9.30
N GLN A 144 -7.99 3.68 -10.13
CA GLN A 144 -8.77 2.87 -11.05
C GLN A 144 -7.90 2.01 -11.97
N PRO A 145 -6.81 2.52 -12.57
CA PRO A 145 -5.93 1.69 -13.40
C PRO A 145 -5.31 0.52 -12.64
N MET A 146 -5.00 0.71 -11.36
CA MET A 146 -4.40 -0.35 -10.54
C MET A 146 -5.43 -1.40 -10.11
N LEU A 147 -6.70 -1.02 -9.92
CA LEU A 147 -7.80 -2.00 -9.74
C LEU A 147 -7.98 -2.88 -10.98
N GLU A 148 -7.94 -2.29 -12.16
CA GLU A 148 -8.01 -3.02 -13.44
C GLU A 148 -6.83 -3.97 -13.58
N LEU A 149 -5.62 -3.52 -13.22
CA LEU A 149 -4.42 -4.34 -13.26
C LEU A 149 -4.51 -5.53 -12.28
N LEU A 150 -4.97 -5.31 -11.06
CA LEU A 150 -5.23 -6.39 -10.08
C LEU A 150 -6.24 -7.41 -10.63
N ALA A 151 -7.35 -6.94 -11.22
CA ALA A 151 -8.37 -7.80 -11.80
C ALA A 151 -7.82 -8.57 -13.00
N PHE A 152 -7.08 -7.91 -13.90
CA PHE A 152 -6.44 -8.51 -15.06
C PHE A 152 -5.43 -9.61 -14.67
N LEU A 153 -4.60 -9.35 -13.68
CA LEU A 153 -3.64 -10.34 -13.18
C LEU A 153 -4.35 -11.56 -12.58
N ARG A 154 -5.39 -11.36 -11.75
CA ARG A 154 -6.18 -12.47 -11.19
C ARG A 154 -6.90 -13.28 -12.27
N ALA A 155 -7.46 -12.62 -13.30
CA ALA A 155 -8.05 -13.31 -14.45
C ALA A 155 -7.04 -14.17 -15.22
N ASN A 156 -5.73 -13.84 -15.10
CA ASN A 156 -4.62 -14.60 -15.66
C ASN A 156 -3.94 -15.52 -14.61
N LEU A 157 -4.67 -15.86 -13.54
CA LEU A 157 -4.26 -16.82 -12.51
C LEU A 157 -3.02 -16.37 -11.70
N PHE A 158 -2.83 -15.07 -11.53
CA PHE A 158 -1.87 -14.56 -10.55
C PHE A 158 -2.49 -14.52 -9.17
N LYS A 159 -1.68 -14.79 -8.16
CA LYS A 159 -1.94 -14.44 -6.76
C LYS A 159 -1.42 -13.02 -6.53
N THR A 160 -2.28 -12.12 -6.08
CA THR A 160 -1.95 -10.72 -5.84
C THR A 160 -1.82 -10.47 -4.34
N PHE A 161 -0.70 -9.91 -3.91
CA PHE A 161 -0.42 -9.61 -2.50
C PHE A 161 -0.17 -8.12 -2.33
N ILE A 162 -0.59 -7.56 -1.19
CA ILE A 162 -0.14 -6.25 -0.72
C ILE A 162 1.11 -6.45 0.13
N VAL A 163 2.12 -5.59 -0.05
CA VAL A 163 3.39 -5.58 0.70
C VAL A 163 3.71 -4.12 1.03
N SER A 164 3.40 -3.67 2.25
CA SER A 164 3.41 -2.26 2.60
C SER A 164 4.11 -1.97 3.92
N GLY A 165 4.73 -0.78 4.00
CA GLY A 165 5.23 -0.22 5.27
C GLY A 165 4.12 0.07 6.28
N GLY A 166 2.87 0.20 5.83
CA GLY A 166 1.69 0.37 6.67
C GLY A 166 1.38 -0.83 7.55
N GLY A 167 0.54 -0.62 8.57
CA GLY A 167 0.15 -1.65 9.53
C GLY A 167 -0.72 -2.75 8.89
N ILE A 168 -0.26 -4.00 9.00
CA ILE A 168 -0.93 -5.16 8.40
C ILE A 168 -2.41 -5.26 8.83
N GLU A 169 -2.70 -5.05 10.11
CA GLU A 169 -4.06 -5.19 10.65
C GLU A 169 -4.98 -4.02 10.26
N PHE A 170 -4.41 -2.83 10.03
CA PHE A 170 -5.14 -1.69 9.47
C PHE A 170 -5.61 -2.00 8.04
N MET A 171 -4.70 -2.47 7.19
CA MET A 171 -5.01 -2.76 5.79
C MET A 171 -5.97 -3.94 5.62
N ARG A 172 -5.87 -4.98 6.45
CA ARG A 172 -6.73 -6.17 6.39
C ARG A 172 -8.22 -5.85 6.52
N VAL A 173 -8.56 -4.76 7.19
CA VAL A 173 -9.97 -4.36 7.38
C VAL A 173 -10.67 -4.01 6.08
N PHE A 174 -9.95 -3.44 5.11
CA PHE A 174 -10.56 -2.93 3.87
C PHE A 174 -10.04 -3.58 2.58
N ALA A 175 -8.88 -4.24 2.61
CA ALA A 175 -8.21 -4.71 1.41
C ALA A 175 -9.05 -5.65 0.55
N GLU A 176 -9.81 -6.57 1.14
CA GLU A 176 -10.67 -7.49 0.40
C GLU A 176 -11.83 -6.75 -0.28
N LYS A 177 -12.52 -5.87 0.45
CA LYS A 177 -13.65 -5.09 -0.08
C LYS A 177 -13.23 -4.13 -1.17
N VAL A 178 -12.05 -3.50 -1.01
CA VAL A 178 -11.58 -2.40 -1.88
C VAL A 178 -10.80 -2.92 -3.09
N TYR A 179 -9.89 -3.87 -2.88
CA TYR A 179 -8.97 -4.36 -3.92
C TYR A 179 -9.28 -5.79 -4.37
N GLY A 180 -10.13 -6.51 -3.65
CA GLY A 180 -10.31 -7.96 -3.84
C GLY A 180 -9.08 -8.76 -3.42
N VAL A 181 -8.27 -8.24 -2.50
CA VAL A 181 -7.10 -8.91 -1.91
C VAL A 181 -7.49 -9.39 -0.51
N PRO A 182 -7.63 -10.71 -0.28
CA PRO A 182 -8.07 -11.24 0.99
C PRO A 182 -7.02 -11.02 2.09
N PRO A 183 -7.41 -11.01 3.39
CA PRO A 183 -6.55 -10.62 4.50
C PRO A 183 -5.27 -11.47 4.62
N GLU A 184 -5.29 -12.74 4.24
CA GLU A 184 -4.10 -13.60 4.21
C GLU A 184 -3.10 -13.26 3.09
N GLN A 185 -3.49 -12.41 2.14
CA GLN A 185 -2.62 -11.88 1.08
C GLN A 185 -2.14 -10.45 1.36
N VAL A 186 -2.37 -9.95 2.57
CA VAL A 186 -1.86 -8.67 3.04
C VAL A 186 -0.65 -8.89 3.94
N ILE A 187 0.48 -8.30 3.56
CA ILE A 187 1.75 -8.26 4.30
C ILE A 187 2.01 -6.80 4.67
N GLY A 188 2.43 -6.55 5.89
CA GLY A 188 2.68 -5.19 6.36
C GLY A 188 3.45 -5.18 7.67
N SER A 189 3.77 -3.98 8.13
CA SER A 189 4.37 -3.81 9.45
C SER A 189 3.41 -4.27 10.55
N SER A 190 3.94 -4.86 11.60
CA SER A 190 3.13 -5.42 12.68
C SER A 190 3.69 -5.06 14.05
N ILE A 191 2.81 -4.94 15.03
CA ILE A 191 3.17 -4.89 16.45
C ILE A 191 3.01 -6.28 17.07
N GLU A 192 3.66 -6.49 18.23
CA GLU A 192 3.55 -7.74 18.96
C GLU A 192 2.11 -8.00 19.39
N THR A 193 1.74 -9.29 19.37
CA THR A 193 0.46 -9.78 19.88
C THR A 193 0.68 -10.87 20.90
N LYS A 194 -0.16 -10.90 21.95
CA LYS A 194 -0.11 -11.89 23.01
C LYS A 194 -1.43 -12.64 23.07
N PHE A 195 -1.36 -13.98 23.08
CA PHE A 195 -2.52 -14.81 23.38
C PHE A 195 -2.85 -14.72 24.89
N GLU A 196 -4.11 -14.42 25.21
CA GLU A 196 -4.62 -14.37 26.58
C GLU A 196 -6.03 -14.96 26.66
N ILE A 197 -6.42 -15.34 27.87
CA ILE A 197 -7.81 -15.70 28.18
C ILE A 197 -8.36 -14.62 29.10
N VAL A 198 -9.24 -13.78 28.57
CA VAL A 198 -9.91 -12.71 29.32
C VAL A 198 -11.35 -13.13 29.57
N GLU A 199 -11.73 -13.23 30.85
CA GLU A 199 -13.08 -13.66 31.26
C GLU A 199 -13.53 -14.99 30.62
N GLY A 200 -12.60 -15.89 30.40
CA GLY A 200 -12.87 -17.21 29.77
C GLY A 200 -12.90 -17.19 28.24
N VAL A 201 -12.66 -16.04 27.59
CA VAL A 201 -12.61 -15.90 26.13
C VAL A 201 -11.14 -15.81 25.67
N PRO A 202 -10.70 -16.67 24.73
CA PRO A 202 -9.39 -16.55 24.12
C PRO A 202 -9.32 -15.35 23.19
N VAL A 203 -8.32 -14.47 23.38
CA VAL A 203 -8.11 -13.24 22.60
C VAL A 203 -6.64 -13.07 22.22
N LEU A 204 -6.38 -12.24 21.21
CA LEU A 204 -5.07 -11.73 20.89
C LEU A 204 -5.00 -10.24 21.28
N THR A 205 -4.22 -9.92 22.30
CA THR A 205 -4.01 -8.56 22.78
C THR A 205 -2.83 -7.93 22.04
N ARG A 206 -2.98 -6.72 21.58
CA ARG A 206 -1.98 -5.92 20.87
C ARG A 206 -1.07 -5.22 21.85
N LEU A 207 0.23 -5.44 21.75
CA LEU A 207 1.25 -4.87 22.66
C LEU A 207 1.91 -3.63 22.03
N PRO A 208 2.42 -2.67 22.85
CA PRO A 208 3.08 -1.46 22.36
C PRO A 208 4.55 -1.72 21.96
N GLU A 209 4.79 -2.78 21.21
CA GLU A 209 6.11 -3.22 20.77
C GLU A 209 6.07 -3.57 19.29
N LEU A 210 7.07 -3.09 18.54
CA LEU A 210 7.20 -3.43 17.11
C LEU A 210 7.64 -4.89 16.97
N ASN A 211 6.88 -5.68 16.23
CA ASN A 211 7.22 -7.04 15.85
C ASN A 211 8.04 -7.08 14.55
N PHE A 212 7.55 -6.39 13.52
CA PHE A 212 8.17 -6.39 12.20
C PHE A 212 7.91 -5.07 11.46
N MET A 213 8.96 -4.53 10.81
CA MET A 213 8.85 -3.39 9.91
C MET A 213 8.95 -3.88 8.47
N ASP A 214 7.85 -3.78 7.71
CA ASP A 214 7.77 -4.24 6.32
C ASP A 214 8.02 -3.09 5.33
N ASP A 215 9.11 -2.37 5.54
CA ASP A 215 9.53 -1.26 4.69
C ASP A 215 10.97 -1.47 4.19
N THR A 216 11.29 -0.89 3.03
CA THR A 216 12.62 -0.97 2.43
C THR A 216 13.14 -2.41 2.36
N VAL A 217 14.22 -2.74 3.09
CA VAL A 217 14.79 -4.11 3.19
C VAL A 217 13.86 -5.10 3.87
N GLY A 218 12.88 -4.64 4.63
CA GLY A 218 11.84 -5.45 5.26
C GLY A 218 10.92 -6.10 4.24
N LYS A 219 10.54 -5.41 3.16
CA LYS A 219 9.60 -5.92 2.15
C LYS A 219 10.00 -7.29 1.56
N PRO A 220 11.22 -7.49 1.02
CA PRO A 220 11.61 -8.83 0.56
C PRO A 220 11.67 -9.88 1.67
N VAL A 221 11.96 -9.48 2.91
CA VAL A 221 11.95 -10.39 4.08
C VAL A 221 10.52 -10.79 4.42
N GLY A 222 9.58 -9.84 4.46
CA GLY A 222 8.15 -10.08 4.65
C GLY A 222 7.57 -11.01 3.58
N ILE A 223 7.87 -10.73 2.30
CA ILE A 223 7.49 -11.60 1.17
C ILE A 223 8.01 -13.03 1.39
N HIS A 224 9.29 -13.20 1.72
CA HIS A 224 9.85 -14.52 1.95
C HIS A 224 9.17 -15.25 3.12
N ARG A 225 8.91 -14.55 4.21
CA ARG A 225 8.27 -15.10 5.42
C ARG A 225 6.84 -15.55 5.18
N HIS A 226 6.03 -14.75 4.45
CA HIS A 226 4.60 -14.96 4.31
C HIS A 226 4.21 -15.70 3.03
N ILE A 227 4.94 -15.52 1.93
CA ILE A 227 4.64 -16.16 0.65
C ILE A 227 5.49 -17.43 0.42
N GLY A 228 6.76 -17.42 0.87
CA GLY A 228 7.70 -18.55 0.68
C GLY A 228 8.19 -18.71 -0.77
N ARG A 229 7.79 -17.81 -1.69
CA ARG A 229 8.20 -17.79 -3.10
C ARG A 229 8.61 -16.39 -3.51
N ARG A 230 9.56 -16.28 -4.44
CA ARG A 230 9.91 -15.01 -5.07
C ARG A 230 8.83 -14.62 -6.08
N PRO A 231 8.22 -13.43 -5.98
CA PRO A 231 7.27 -12.94 -6.97
C PRO A 231 7.89 -12.83 -8.37
N ILE A 232 7.06 -12.85 -9.41
CA ILE A 232 7.48 -12.57 -10.79
C ILE A 232 7.13 -11.15 -11.24
N ALA A 233 6.31 -10.43 -10.47
CA ALA A 233 5.98 -9.03 -10.70
C ALA A 233 5.93 -8.26 -9.38
N ALA A 234 6.42 -7.01 -9.39
CA ALA A 234 6.36 -6.09 -8.25
C ALA A 234 6.00 -4.69 -8.74
N PHE A 235 5.16 -4.02 -7.94
CA PHE A 235 4.60 -2.71 -8.22
C PHE A 235 4.77 -1.82 -6.99
N GLY A 236 5.30 -0.61 -7.19
CA GLY A 236 5.55 0.36 -6.13
C GLY A 236 5.54 1.78 -6.66
N ASN A 237 5.87 2.77 -5.81
CA ASN A 237 5.90 4.18 -6.20
C ASN A 237 7.07 4.97 -5.56
N SER A 238 7.85 4.35 -4.70
CA SER A 238 8.86 5.07 -3.92
C SER A 238 10.17 4.30 -3.73
N ASP A 239 11.17 4.97 -3.16
CA ASP A 239 12.43 4.34 -2.73
C ASP A 239 12.21 3.28 -1.63
N GLY A 240 11.08 3.31 -0.93
CA GLY A 240 10.65 2.26 0.00
C GLY A 240 10.42 0.90 -0.68
N ASP A 241 10.14 0.91 -1.98
CA ASP A 241 9.88 -0.29 -2.79
C ASP A 241 11.12 -0.82 -3.50
N LEU A 242 12.21 -0.07 -3.45
CA LEU A 242 13.42 -0.37 -4.22
C LEU A 242 13.87 -1.82 -4.04
N GLN A 243 14.00 -2.30 -2.79
CA GLN A 243 14.49 -3.64 -2.51
C GLN A 243 13.48 -4.73 -2.90
N MET A 244 12.18 -4.45 -2.80
CA MET A 244 11.12 -5.35 -3.29
C MET A 244 11.22 -5.52 -4.81
N LEU A 245 11.37 -4.43 -5.54
CA LEU A 245 11.54 -4.43 -7.00
C LEU A 245 12.85 -5.11 -7.40
N GLN A 246 13.98 -4.76 -6.77
CA GLN A 246 15.28 -5.37 -7.00
C GLN A 246 15.24 -6.88 -6.78
N TRP A 247 14.70 -7.32 -5.65
CA TRP A 247 14.65 -8.74 -5.31
C TRP A 247 13.73 -9.52 -6.26
N THR A 248 12.58 -8.98 -6.60
CA THR A 248 11.64 -9.60 -7.54
C THR A 248 12.28 -9.75 -8.93
N THR A 249 12.89 -8.68 -9.45
CA THR A 249 13.41 -8.65 -10.83
C THR A 249 14.78 -9.31 -11.01
N ALA A 250 15.53 -9.54 -9.93
CA ALA A 250 16.82 -10.26 -9.98
C ALA A 250 16.66 -11.80 -10.14
N GLY A 251 15.44 -12.34 -10.11
CA GLY A 251 15.18 -13.76 -10.32
C GLY A 251 15.41 -14.18 -11.78
N THR A 252 15.56 -15.49 -11.98
CA THR A 252 15.64 -16.07 -13.33
C THR A 252 14.29 -16.08 -14.03
N GLY A 253 14.28 -16.13 -15.36
CA GLY A 253 13.06 -16.14 -16.18
C GLY A 253 12.45 -14.75 -16.34
N SER A 254 11.22 -14.72 -16.83
CA SER A 254 10.51 -13.46 -17.10
C SER A 254 10.10 -12.79 -15.80
N ARG A 255 10.48 -11.53 -15.62
CA ARG A 255 10.22 -10.72 -14.43
C ARG A 255 9.72 -9.35 -14.83
N PHE A 256 8.92 -8.73 -13.95
CA PHE A 256 8.33 -7.42 -14.20
C PHE A 256 8.46 -6.52 -12.97
N GLY A 257 8.95 -5.31 -13.17
CA GLY A 257 8.97 -4.24 -12.18
C GLY A 257 8.26 -3.01 -12.73
N LEU A 258 7.43 -2.37 -11.91
CA LEU A 258 6.73 -1.15 -12.29
C LEU A 258 6.73 -0.15 -11.13
N LEU A 259 7.01 1.11 -11.44
CA LEU A 259 6.91 2.25 -10.54
C LEU A 259 5.83 3.21 -11.03
N VAL A 260 4.94 3.62 -10.14
CA VAL A 260 3.98 4.70 -10.36
C VAL A 260 4.68 6.02 -10.03
N HIS A 261 4.83 6.89 -11.03
CA HIS A 261 5.36 8.23 -10.86
C HIS A 261 4.21 9.24 -10.85
N HIS A 262 4.05 9.93 -9.74
CA HIS A 262 2.97 10.89 -9.50
C HIS A 262 3.26 12.20 -10.20
N THR A 263 2.70 12.40 -11.40
CA THR A 263 2.96 13.55 -12.28
C THR A 263 1.74 14.42 -12.50
N ASP A 264 0.57 14.09 -11.92
CA ASP A 264 -0.69 14.78 -12.17
C ASP A 264 -1.16 15.62 -10.97
N ALA A 265 -0.73 16.86 -10.93
CA ALA A 265 -1.13 17.81 -9.89
C ALA A 265 -2.62 18.20 -9.94
N VAL A 266 -3.31 17.95 -11.06
CA VAL A 266 -4.71 18.36 -11.27
C VAL A 266 -5.65 17.30 -10.71
N ARG A 267 -5.54 16.05 -11.22
CA ARG A 267 -6.42 14.96 -10.83
C ARG A 267 -6.02 14.34 -9.48
N GLU A 268 -4.70 14.30 -9.18
CA GLU A 268 -4.17 13.77 -7.92
C GLU A 268 -3.19 14.78 -7.28
N TYR A 269 -1.93 14.44 -7.17
CA TYR A 269 -0.81 15.29 -6.75
C TYR A 269 0.38 15.00 -7.65
N ALA A 270 1.28 15.99 -7.82
CA ALA A 270 2.55 15.77 -8.50
C ALA A 270 3.70 15.97 -7.50
N TYR A 271 4.49 14.93 -7.28
CA TYR A 271 5.59 14.96 -6.31
C TYR A 271 6.60 13.85 -6.59
N ASP A 272 7.87 14.13 -6.28
CA ASP A 272 8.97 13.15 -6.21
C ASP A 272 9.39 12.92 -4.75
N ALA A 273 8.98 13.80 -3.84
CA ALA A 273 9.27 13.69 -2.42
C ALA A 273 8.11 14.20 -1.58
N SER A 274 7.91 13.53 -0.45
CA SER A 274 7.01 13.90 0.62
C SER A 274 7.78 13.94 1.95
N PRO A 275 7.17 14.39 3.05
CA PRO A 275 7.80 14.32 4.37
C PRO A 275 8.20 12.91 4.82
N PHE A 276 7.60 11.87 4.22
CA PHE A 276 7.73 10.49 4.66
C PHE A 276 8.25 9.52 3.59
N GLY A 277 8.38 9.95 2.33
CA GLY A 277 8.86 9.11 1.24
C GLY A 277 9.37 9.93 0.07
N LYS A 278 10.14 9.31 -0.81
CA LYS A 278 10.64 9.92 -2.05
C LYS A 278 10.78 8.88 -3.15
N LEU A 279 10.74 9.33 -4.39
CA LEU A 279 11.05 8.57 -5.59
C LEU A 279 12.25 9.22 -6.28
N ASP A 280 13.45 8.71 -6.03
CA ASP A 280 14.71 9.27 -6.51
C ASP A 280 15.66 8.15 -6.98
N VAL A 281 16.12 7.31 -6.03
CA VAL A 281 17.01 6.19 -6.32
C VAL A 281 16.27 5.12 -7.15
N ALA A 282 15.02 4.80 -6.80
CA ALA A 282 14.24 3.80 -7.52
C ALA A 282 13.96 4.23 -8.97
N LEU A 283 13.76 5.53 -9.23
CA LEU A 283 13.57 6.07 -10.58
C LEU A 283 14.86 5.92 -11.43
N THR A 284 16.01 6.20 -10.83
CA THR A 284 17.32 6.00 -11.47
C THR A 284 17.57 4.51 -11.76
N GLU A 285 17.29 3.63 -10.81
CA GLU A 285 17.43 2.17 -10.95
C GLU A 285 16.46 1.61 -12.00
N ALA A 286 15.26 2.18 -12.14
CA ALA A 286 14.27 1.74 -13.12
C ALA A 286 14.82 1.77 -14.53
N ALA A 287 15.49 2.86 -14.92
CA ALA A 287 16.13 2.99 -16.23
C ALA A 287 17.23 1.95 -16.44
N ALA A 288 18.07 1.70 -15.41
CA ALA A 288 19.18 0.75 -15.49
C ALA A 288 18.71 -0.72 -15.55
N ARG A 289 17.57 -1.03 -14.93
CA ARG A 289 17.01 -2.39 -14.82
C ARG A 289 15.89 -2.70 -15.80
N GLY A 290 15.47 -1.73 -16.60
CA GLY A 290 14.38 -1.87 -17.55
C GLY A 290 13.01 -2.04 -16.86
N TRP A 291 12.83 -1.44 -15.68
CA TRP A 291 11.50 -1.38 -15.05
C TRP A 291 10.62 -0.37 -15.79
N THR A 292 9.34 -0.67 -15.82
CA THR A 292 8.33 0.25 -16.39
C THR A 292 8.07 1.38 -15.39
N VAL A 293 8.10 2.62 -15.88
CA VAL A 293 7.72 3.79 -15.09
C VAL A 293 6.43 4.35 -15.66
N VAL A 294 5.41 4.43 -14.84
CA VAL A 294 4.10 5.03 -15.18
C VAL A 294 4.22 6.54 -15.01
N ASP A 295 3.96 7.29 -16.05
CA ASP A 295 3.64 8.72 -15.94
C ASP A 295 2.13 8.86 -15.71
N MET A 296 1.72 9.07 -14.45
CA MET A 296 0.31 9.11 -14.08
C MET A 296 -0.52 10.04 -14.98
N LYS A 297 0.02 11.20 -15.32
CA LYS A 297 -0.69 12.20 -16.14
C LYS A 297 -0.92 11.73 -17.58
N ASN A 298 0.05 11.04 -18.17
CA ASN A 298 0.03 10.71 -19.58
C ASN A 298 -0.38 9.25 -19.85
N ASP A 299 -0.11 8.32 -18.92
CA ASP A 299 -0.41 6.90 -19.07
C ASP A 299 -1.81 6.51 -18.59
N TRP A 300 -2.45 7.34 -17.76
CA TRP A 300 -3.80 7.08 -17.24
C TRP A 300 -4.81 8.08 -17.82
N ASN A 301 -5.90 7.59 -18.41
CA ASN A 301 -7.02 8.43 -18.85
C ASN A 301 -8.02 8.69 -17.73
N ARG A 302 -8.05 7.81 -16.71
CA ARG A 302 -8.81 7.94 -15.46
C ARG A 302 -7.88 7.62 -14.28
N VAL A 303 -7.91 8.44 -13.22
CA VAL A 303 -7.13 8.18 -12.00
C VAL A 303 -8.01 7.49 -10.96
N PHE A 304 -9.20 8.01 -10.69
CA PHE A 304 -10.10 7.52 -9.66
C PHE A 304 -11.42 6.97 -10.21
N PRO A 305 -12.06 6.00 -9.52
CA PRO A 305 -13.35 5.43 -9.94
C PRO A 305 -14.48 6.47 -10.05
N PHE A 306 -14.43 7.54 -9.24
CA PHE A 306 -15.46 8.57 -9.22
C PHE A 306 -15.31 9.64 -10.31
N GLU A 307 -14.22 9.63 -11.08
CA GLU A 307 -14.11 10.52 -12.25
C GLU A 307 -15.14 10.10 -13.30
N ALA A 308 -15.86 11.09 -13.85
CA ALA A 308 -16.82 10.81 -14.91
C ALA A 308 -16.13 10.27 -16.17
N ASP A 309 -16.83 9.44 -16.92
CA ASP A 309 -16.40 9.07 -18.27
C ASP A 309 -16.45 10.33 -19.15
N GLU A 310 -15.32 10.78 -19.69
CA GLU A 310 -15.26 11.87 -20.67
C GLU A 310 -15.71 11.39 -22.06
#